data_3ea053f52c047f8188b45bc63443c3fa
#
_entry.id   3ea053f52c047f8188b45bc63443c3fa
#
_cell.length_a   1.000
_cell.length_b   1.000
_cell.length_c   1.000
_cell.angle_alpha   90.00
_cell.angle_beta   90.00
_cell.angle_gamma   90.00
#
_symmetry.space_group_name_H-M   'P 1'
#
loop_
_entity.id
_entity.type
_entity.pdbx_description
1 polymer ?
#
loop_
_entity_poly.entity_id
_entity_poly.type
_entity_poly.pdbx_seq_one_letter_code
_entity_poly.pdbx_strand_id
1 'polypeptide(L)'
;MAEDSSGDKVHRADGGGSVDPYDRVAFASKPSRDKHPDRIAVIAALRGFAACPVDSARVLELGCGSGATLLPLAMEFPDSEFVGIDVAARQLEVGAKHIAAVGVKNI
;
A
#
# COMPACT_ATOMS: atom_id res chain seq x y z
N MET A 1 -23.80 -16.71 15.03
CA MET A 1 -23.54 -15.30 14.80
C MET A 1 -22.08 -15.06 15.08
N ALA A 2 -21.24 -15.13 14.05
CA ALA A 2 -19.80 -14.89 14.17
C ALA A 2 -19.55 -13.44 13.75
N GLU A 3 -19.10 -12.61 14.70
CA GLU A 3 -18.62 -11.26 14.43
C GLU A 3 -17.24 -11.37 13.80
N ASP A 4 -17.16 -11.14 12.49
CA ASP A 4 -15.92 -10.93 11.78
C ASP A 4 -15.46 -9.49 12.02
N SER A 5 -14.61 -9.30 13.04
CA SER A 5 -13.87 -8.07 13.24
C SER A 5 -12.56 -8.15 12.45
N SER A 6 -12.60 -7.90 11.14
CA SER A 6 -11.39 -7.62 10.38
C SER A 6 -10.87 -6.23 10.78
N GLY A 7 -10.27 -6.17 11.95
CA GLY A 7 -9.59 -4.99 12.46
C GLY A 7 -8.32 -4.74 11.65
N ASP A 8 -8.25 -3.55 11.12
CA ASP A 8 -7.11 -2.89 10.53
C ASP A 8 -5.85 -3.12 11.39
N LYS A 9 -4.96 -4.01 10.93
CA LYS A 9 -3.75 -4.36 11.68
C LYS A 9 -2.56 -3.57 11.15
N VAL A 10 -2.42 -2.34 11.65
CA VAL A 10 -1.12 -1.66 11.59
C VAL A 10 -0.16 -2.39 12.53
N HIS A 11 0.69 -3.26 12.00
CA HIS A 11 1.73 -3.93 12.78
C HIS A 11 2.93 -2.99 12.95
N ARG A 12 3.20 -2.58 14.18
CA ARG A 12 4.46 -1.93 14.55
C ARG A 12 5.51 -3.00 14.83
N ALA A 13 6.67 -2.86 14.21
CA ALA A 13 7.87 -3.54 14.68
C ALA A 13 8.41 -2.76 15.90
N ASP A 14 8.34 -3.35 17.08
CA ASP A 14 8.88 -2.78 18.32
C ASP A 14 10.42 -2.79 18.27
N GLY A 15 10.99 -1.69 17.84
CA GLY A 15 12.43 -1.41 17.87
C GLY A 15 12.71 -0.09 18.57
N GLY A 16 13.41 -0.15 19.68
CA GLY A 16 13.61 0.91 20.66
C GLY A 16 13.99 2.30 20.16
N GLY A 17 13.23 3.28 20.55
CA GLY A 17 13.66 4.57 21.13
C GLY A 17 14.22 5.67 20.25
N SER A 18 14.50 5.53 18.96
CA SER A 18 14.85 6.65 18.09
C SER A 18 13.72 6.98 17.12
N VAL A 19 13.23 8.21 17.17
CA VAL A 19 12.27 8.69 16.16
C VAL A 19 12.98 8.68 14.81
N ASP A 20 12.45 7.88 13.86
CA ASP A 20 13.02 7.78 12.53
C ASP A 20 13.08 9.17 11.88
N PRO A 21 14.20 9.54 11.21
CA PRO A 21 14.32 10.83 10.52
C PRO A 21 13.17 11.11 9.54
N TYR A 22 12.60 10.07 8.93
CA TYR A 22 11.45 10.18 8.02
C TYR A 22 10.13 10.54 8.73
N ASP A 23 10.04 10.30 10.04
CA ASP A 23 8.93 10.77 10.86
C ASP A 23 9.01 12.27 11.18
N ARG A 24 10.19 12.88 11.08
CA ARG A 24 10.42 14.31 11.38
C ARG A 24 10.05 15.21 10.20
N VAL A 25 10.23 14.73 8.98
CA VAL A 25 9.96 15.48 7.76
C VAL A 25 8.94 14.70 6.93
N ALA A 26 7.72 15.22 6.86
CA ALA A 26 6.67 14.63 6.04
C ALA A 26 7.07 14.68 4.56
N PHE A 27 7.34 13.53 3.97
CA PHE A 27 7.56 13.43 2.54
C PHE A 27 6.20 13.48 1.82
N ALA A 28 6.04 14.41 0.87
CA ALA A 28 4.81 14.51 0.09
C ALA A 28 4.69 13.31 -0.85
N SER A 29 3.91 12.32 -0.45
CA SER A 29 3.55 11.18 -1.31
C SER A 29 2.63 11.65 -2.43
N LYS A 30 2.95 11.26 -3.67
CA LYS A 30 2.11 11.51 -4.85
C LYS A 30 1.87 10.20 -5.58
N PRO A 31 0.66 9.98 -6.14
CA PRO A 31 0.42 8.86 -7.03
C PRO A 31 1.39 8.90 -8.20
N SER A 32 1.96 7.76 -8.56
CA SER A 32 2.91 7.65 -9.67
C SER A 32 2.39 6.65 -10.70
N ARG A 33 2.20 7.12 -11.93
CA ARG A 33 1.82 6.26 -13.07
C ARG A 33 2.88 5.19 -13.38
N ASP A 34 4.13 5.45 -13.05
CA ASP A 34 5.23 4.52 -13.29
C ASP A 34 5.16 3.27 -12.41
N LYS A 35 4.43 3.36 -11.30
CA LYS A 35 4.20 2.26 -10.37
C LYS A 35 2.89 1.50 -10.65
N HIS A 36 2.16 1.83 -11.72
CA HIS A 36 0.92 1.14 -12.06
C HIS A 36 1.21 -0.31 -12.42
N PRO A 37 0.46 -1.29 -11.87
CA PRO A 37 0.69 -2.72 -12.10
C PRO A 37 0.65 -3.12 -13.57
N ASP A 38 -0.21 -2.53 -14.39
CA ASP A 38 -0.26 -2.79 -15.84
C ASP A 38 1.07 -2.48 -16.51
N ARG A 39 1.71 -1.38 -16.14
CA ARG A 39 3.00 -0.99 -16.69
C ARG A 39 4.09 -1.98 -16.28
N ILE A 40 4.06 -2.43 -15.04
CA ILE A 40 4.98 -3.46 -14.54
C ILE A 40 4.75 -4.78 -15.27
N ALA A 41 3.49 -5.17 -15.49
CA ALA A 41 3.12 -6.38 -16.21
C ALA A 41 3.61 -6.35 -17.67
N VAL A 42 3.48 -5.21 -18.36
CA VAL A 42 4.01 -5.03 -19.72
C VAL A 42 5.53 -5.20 -19.76
N ILE A 43 6.24 -4.57 -18.82
CA ILE A 43 7.71 -4.70 -18.74
C ILE A 43 8.11 -6.14 -18.45
N ALA A 44 7.41 -6.83 -17.55
CA ALA A 44 7.64 -8.24 -17.25
C ALA A 44 7.45 -9.11 -18.51
N ALA A 45 6.35 -8.91 -19.24
CA ALA A 45 6.06 -9.64 -20.47
C ALA A 45 7.13 -9.42 -21.55
N LEU A 46 7.60 -8.17 -21.73
CA LEU A 46 8.71 -7.86 -22.67
C LEU A 46 10.02 -8.53 -22.26
N ARG A 47 10.20 -8.88 -20.99
CA ARG A 47 11.35 -9.61 -20.46
C ARG A 47 11.15 -11.12 -20.42
N GLY A 48 10.02 -11.63 -20.91
CA GLY A 48 9.69 -13.06 -20.93
C GLY A 48 9.16 -13.61 -19.59
N PHE A 49 8.77 -12.76 -18.65
CA PHE A 49 8.13 -13.17 -17.40
C PHE A 49 6.61 -13.17 -17.53
N ALA A 50 5.98 -14.24 -17.07
CA ALA A 50 4.52 -14.26 -16.90
C ALA A 50 4.14 -13.47 -15.65
N ALA A 51 3.44 -12.35 -15.83
CA ALA A 51 2.85 -11.60 -14.73
C ALA A 51 1.45 -12.15 -14.41
N CYS A 52 1.05 -12.07 -13.13
CA CYS A 52 -0.33 -12.35 -12.76
C CYS A 52 -1.27 -11.27 -13.32
N PRO A 53 -2.54 -11.59 -13.57
CA PRO A 53 -3.53 -10.59 -13.96
C PRO A 53 -3.64 -9.47 -12.90
N VAL A 54 -3.68 -8.23 -13.35
CA VAL A 54 -3.66 -7.05 -12.45
C VAL A 54 -4.92 -6.95 -11.61
N ASP A 55 -6.06 -7.41 -12.13
CA ASP A 55 -7.37 -7.43 -11.48
C ASP A 55 -7.51 -8.48 -10.37
N SER A 56 -6.54 -9.37 -10.22
CA SER A 56 -6.50 -10.42 -9.18
C SER A 56 -5.09 -10.62 -8.60
N ALA A 57 -4.34 -9.55 -8.53
CA ALA A 57 -2.95 -9.55 -8.09
C ALA A 57 -2.79 -9.33 -6.58
N ARG A 58 -1.64 -9.74 -6.06
CA ARG A 58 -1.14 -9.31 -4.74
C ARG A 58 0.03 -8.37 -4.96
N VAL A 59 -0.09 -7.16 -4.47
CA VAL A 59 0.87 -6.08 -4.69
C VAL A 59 1.49 -5.65 -3.37
N LEU A 60 2.81 -5.62 -3.31
CA LEU A 60 3.58 -5.12 -2.17
C LEU A 60 4.35 -3.87 -2.59
N GLU A 61 4.17 -2.77 -1.86
CA GLU A 61 5.00 -1.56 -2.00
C GLU A 61 5.87 -1.36 -0.76
N LEU A 62 7.18 -1.36 -0.95
CA LEU A 62 8.16 -1.02 0.08
C LEU A 62 8.41 0.49 0.04
N GLY A 63 8.32 1.15 1.21
CA GLY A 63 8.40 2.61 1.30
C GLY A 63 7.12 3.28 0.77
N CYS A 64 5.95 2.79 1.19
CA CYS A 64 4.67 3.25 0.67
C CYS A 64 4.25 4.64 1.18
N GLY A 65 4.92 5.19 2.20
CA GLY A 65 4.54 6.44 2.83
C GLY A 65 3.10 6.40 3.36
N SER A 66 2.28 7.35 2.94
CA SER A 66 0.85 7.40 3.27
C SER A 66 -0.03 6.55 2.34
N GLY A 67 0.55 5.71 1.50
CA GLY A 67 -0.20 4.87 0.55
C GLY A 67 -0.80 5.62 -0.63
N ALA A 68 -0.28 6.79 -0.96
CA ALA A 68 -0.83 7.62 -2.05
C ALA A 68 -0.82 6.94 -3.42
N THR A 69 0.06 5.96 -3.65
CA THR A 69 0.05 5.13 -4.86
C THR A 69 -0.92 3.96 -4.72
N LEU A 70 -0.93 3.29 -3.55
CA LEU A 70 -1.71 2.06 -3.35
C LEU A 70 -3.21 2.32 -3.24
N LEU A 71 -3.63 3.39 -2.56
CA LEU A 71 -5.04 3.65 -2.31
C LEU A 71 -5.87 3.80 -3.60
N PRO A 72 -5.46 4.59 -4.61
CA PRO A 72 -6.15 4.64 -5.89
C PRO A 72 -6.20 3.28 -6.60
N LEU A 73 -5.11 2.49 -6.51
CA LEU A 73 -5.06 1.15 -7.11
C LEU A 73 -6.01 0.17 -6.42
N ALA A 74 -6.10 0.24 -5.08
CA ALA A 74 -7.04 -0.58 -4.33
C ALA A 74 -8.51 -0.27 -4.67
N MET A 75 -8.81 0.99 -4.99
CA MET A 75 -10.13 1.41 -5.50
C MET A 75 -10.40 0.91 -6.92
N GLU A 76 -9.39 0.93 -7.78
CA GLU A 76 -9.49 0.52 -9.18
C GLU A 76 -9.58 -1.01 -9.33
N PHE A 77 -8.87 -1.76 -8.48
CA PHE A 77 -8.78 -3.22 -8.53
C PHE A 77 -9.29 -3.86 -7.22
N PRO A 78 -10.62 -3.92 -7.03
CA PRO A 78 -11.22 -4.36 -5.76
C PRO A 78 -10.95 -5.83 -5.42
N ASP A 79 -10.67 -6.68 -6.42
CA ASP A 79 -10.37 -8.10 -6.25
C ASP A 79 -8.87 -8.39 -6.07
N SER A 80 -8.03 -7.35 -6.10
CA SER A 80 -6.60 -7.43 -5.83
C SER A 80 -6.31 -7.05 -4.38
N GLU A 81 -5.23 -7.58 -3.82
CA GLU A 81 -4.77 -7.29 -2.46
C GLU A 81 -3.54 -6.39 -2.49
N PHE A 82 -3.55 -5.33 -1.71
CA PHE A 82 -2.47 -4.36 -1.63
C PHE A 82 -1.88 -4.31 -0.23
N VAL A 83 -0.56 -4.36 -0.13
CA VAL A 83 0.16 -4.22 1.14
C VAL A 83 1.22 -3.16 0.99
N GLY A 84 1.21 -2.17 1.87
CA GLY A 84 2.24 -1.14 1.96
C GLY A 84 3.04 -1.28 3.24
N ILE A 85 4.36 -1.13 3.14
CA ILE A 85 5.27 -1.13 4.29
C ILE A 85 6.08 0.16 4.25
N ASP A 86 6.19 0.82 5.42
CA ASP A 86 7.03 2.00 5.58
C ASP A 86 7.61 2.06 7.00
N VAL A 87 8.75 2.71 7.15
CA VAL A 87 9.40 2.95 8.46
C VAL A 87 8.80 4.18 9.17
N ALA A 88 8.17 5.10 8.41
CA ALA A 88 7.57 6.32 8.91
C ALA A 88 6.18 6.07 9.48
N ALA A 89 6.08 5.78 10.77
CA ALA A 89 4.82 5.45 11.45
C ALA A 89 3.74 6.51 11.27
N ARG A 90 4.10 7.81 11.29
CA ARG A 90 3.15 8.92 11.06
C ARG A 90 2.56 8.90 9.67
N GLN A 91 3.33 8.53 8.66
CA GLN A 91 2.84 8.39 7.29
C GLN A 91 1.81 7.25 7.19
N LEU A 92 2.10 6.11 7.82
CA LEU A 92 1.17 4.98 7.89
C LEU A 92 -0.14 5.36 8.61
N GLU A 93 -0.07 6.13 9.70
CA GLU A 93 -1.27 6.61 10.40
C GLU A 93 -2.14 7.53 9.52
N VAL A 94 -1.51 8.39 8.72
CA VAL A 94 -2.22 9.23 7.74
C VAL A 94 -2.87 8.36 6.67
N GLY A 95 -2.14 7.37 6.15
CA GLY A 95 -2.65 6.40 5.17
C GLY A 95 -3.86 5.63 5.69
N ALA A 96 -3.77 5.09 6.91
CA ALA A 96 -4.87 4.36 7.55
C ALA A 96 -6.14 5.20 7.67
N LYS A 97 -6.02 6.50 8.00
CA LYS A 97 -7.16 7.42 8.03
C LYS A 97 -7.80 7.62 6.66
N HIS A 98 -6.98 7.72 5.61
CA HIS A 98 -7.48 7.86 4.23
C HIS A 98 -8.18 6.58 3.77
N ILE A 99 -7.61 5.41 4.06
CA ILE A 99 -8.20 4.10 3.76
C ILE A 99 -9.57 3.97 4.43
N ALA A 100 -9.65 4.29 5.73
CA ALA A 100 -10.89 4.24 6.48
C ALA A 100 -11.94 5.22 5.93
N ALA A 101 -11.54 6.44 5.53
CA ALA A 101 -12.44 7.45 4.97
C ALA A 101 -13.02 7.02 3.61
N VAL A 102 -12.22 6.34 2.79
CA VAL A 102 -12.65 5.83 1.47
C VAL A 102 -13.43 4.52 1.60
N GLY A 103 -13.14 3.72 2.62
CA GLY A 103 -13.86 2.48 2.92
C GLY A 103 -13.44 1.27 2.08
N VAL A 104 -12.26 1.30 1.45
CA VAL A 104 -11.68 0.13 0.77
C VAL A 104 -11.26 -0.94 1.77
N LYS A 105 -11.29 -2.21 1.37
CA LYS A 105 -11.03 -3.38 2.23
C LYS A 105 -9.83 -4.21 1.82
N ASN A 106 -9.25 -3.92 0.70
CA ASN A 106 -8.21 -4.69 0.03
C ASN A 106 -6.81 -4.06 0.10
N ILE A 107 -6.58 -3.19 1.09
CA ILE A 107 -5.30 -2.54 1.36
C ILE A 107 -4.99 -2.57 2.86
#